data_a20e5e03a4b906a899d437ed6c84b7b1
#
_entry.id   a20e5e03a4b906a899d437ed6c84b7b1
#
_cell.length_a   1.000
_cell.length_b   1.000
_cell.length_c   1.000
_cell.angle_alpha   90.00
_cell.angle_beta   90.00
_cell.angle_gamma   90.00
#
_symmetry.space_group_name_H-M   'P 1'
#
loop_
_entity.id
_entity.type
_entity.pdbx_description
1 polymer ?
#
loop_
_entity_poly.entity_id
_entity_poly.type
_entity_poly.pdbx_seq_one_letter_code
_entity_poly.pdbx_strand_id
1 'polypeptide(L)'
;MAMIKTTLGSLVLMAAVSLPALAAEPVKVGSKIDTEGALLGNIILQVLESHGVKTVNKVQLGTTPVVRGAITSGELDIYPEYTGNGAFFFKDENDAAWKNAQQGYEKVKKLDFEQNKLVWLTPAPANNTWTIAVRKDLAEKNKLTSLADLSAYLKKGGDVKLAASAEFIERADALPAFEKAYDFKLDQKQLLSLAGGDTAVTIKAAAQQTSGVNAAMAYGTDGPVAALGLQTLSDPKGVQPIYAPTPVVREAVLKAYPQLEAWLKPVFASLDEKTLQQLNASIAVEGLDAKKVAADYLKQKGLVK
;
A
#
# COMPACT_ATOMS: atom_id res chain seq x y z
N MET A 1 83.63 -38.25 -16.82
CA MET A 1 82.38 -38.16 -17.63
C MET A 1 81.21 -37.90 -16.66
N ALA A 2 80.73 -36.68 -16.55
CA ALA A 2 79.61 -36.30 -15.68
C ALA A 2 78.41 -35.95 -16.56
N MET A 3 77.34 -36.68 -16.38
CA MET A 3 76.04 -36.43 -17.07
C MET A 3 75.26 -35.39 -16.30
N ILE A 4 75.00 -34.26 -16.94
CA ILE A 4 74.12 -33.21 -16.44
C ILE A 4 72.67 -33.58 -16.84
N LYS A 5 71.77 -33.77 -15.84
CA LYS A 5 70.36 -33.95 -16.06
C LYS A 5 69.68 -32.57 -15.95
N THR A 6 69.20 -32.03 -17.06
CA THR A 6 68.38 -30.86 -17.14
C THR A 6 66.88 -31.21 -16.87
N THR A 7 66.34 -30.73 -15.77
CA THR A 7 64.92 -30.81 -15.46
C THR A 7 64.15 -29.58 -16.03
N LEU A 8 63.32 -29.84 -17.02
CA LEU A 8 62.37 -28.82 -17.58
C LEU A 8 61.21 -28.68 -16.64
N GLY A 9 61.12 -27.54 -15.95
CA GLY A 9 59.92 -27.15 -15.15
C GLY A 9 58.86 -26.54 -16.04
N SER A 10 57.70 -27.21 -16.21
CA SER A 10 56.55 -26.68 -16.90
C SER A 10 55.80 -25.69 -16.01
N LEU A 11 55.86 -24.42 -16.35
CA LEU A 11 55.07 -23.35 -15.72
C LEU A 11 53.66 -23.40 -16.30
N VAL A 12 52.69 -23.93 -15.55
CA VAL A 12 51.25 -23.88 -15.90
C VAL A 12 50.72 -22.50 -15.53
N LEU A 13 50.51 -21.65 -16.52
CA LEU A 13 49.88 -20.33 -16.36
C LEU A 13 48.35 -20.55 -16.28
N MET A 14 47.80 -20.53 -15.05
CA MET A 14 46.34 -20.49 -14.87
C MET A 14 45.82 -19.11 -15.27
N ALA A 15 45.23 -19.01 -16.46
CA ALA A 15 44.45 -17.85 -16.86
C ALA A 15 43.12 -17.84 -16.05
N ALA A 16 43.03 -16.95 -15.08
CA ALA A 16 41.77 -16.68 -14.41
C ALA A 16 40.82 -16.03 -15.43
N VAL A 17 39.86 -16.79 -15.95
CA VAL A 17 38.78 -16.29 -16.77
C VAL A 17 37.83 -15.56 -15.80
N SER A 18 37.97 -14.24 -15.68
CA SER A 18 36.96 -13.38 -15.07
C SER A 18 35.73 -13.34 -16.00
N LEU A 19 34.74 -14.16 -15.67
CA LEU A 19 33.39 -14.02 -16.27
C LEU A 19 32.90 -12.59 -15.97
N PRO A 20 32.44 -11.82 -16.97
CA PRO A 20 31.84 -10.55 -16.69
C PRO A 20 30.58 -10.82 -15.85
N ALA A 21 30.53 -10.26 -14.64
CA ALA A 21 29.30 -10.22 -13.87
C ALA A 21 28.26 -9.52 -14.75
N LEU A 22 27.29 -10.25 -15.26
CA LEU A 22 26.13 -9.65 -15.92
C LEU A 22 25.55 -8.66 -14.89
N ALA A 23 25.59 -7.36 -15.23
CA ALA A 23 24.96 -6.35 -14.40
C ALA A 23 23.50 -6.75 -14.20
N ALA A 24 23.07 -6.92 -12.95
CA ALA A 24 21.68 -7.26 -12.66
C ALA A 24 20.77 -6.19 -13.27
N GLU A 25 19.68 -6.64 -13.91
CA GLU A 25 18.67 -5.73 -14.46
C GLU A 25 18.14 -4.78 -13.37
N PRO A 26 17.87 -3.52 -13.72
CA PRO A 26 17.31 -2.56 -12.75
C PRO A 26 15.98 -3.05 -12.18
N VAL A 27 15.77 -2.91 -10.88
CA VAL A 27 14.55 -3.30 -10.18
C VAL A 27 13.44 -2.28 -10.44
N LYS A 28 12.33 -2.71 -11.02
CA LYS A 28 11.16 -1.87 -11.31
C LYS A 28 10.29 -1.77 -10.07
N VAL A 29 10.29 -0.60 -9.45
CA VAL A 29 9.53 -0.30 -8.22
C VAL A 29 8.26 0.45 -8.59
N GLY A 30 7.11 -0.12 -8.26
CA GLY A 30 5.82 0.51 -8.48
C GLY A 30 5.09 0.87 -7.19
N SER A 31 3.95 1.50 -7.33
CA SER A 31 2.97 1.68 -6.26
C SER A 31 1.58 2.01 -6.82
N LYS A 32 0.58 2.00 -5.93
CA LYS A 32 -0.74 2.55 -6.24
C LYS A 32 -0.69 4.05 -6.42
N ILE A 33 -1.75 4.61 -7.02
CA ILE A 33 -1.83 6.01 -7.42
C ILE A 33 -2.04 6.98 -6.23
N ASP A 34 -2.49 6.47 -5.09
CA ASP A 34 -2.81 7.27 -3.90
C ASP A 34 -1.58 7.86 -3.21
N THR A 35 -1.83 8.77 -2.26
CA THR A 35 -0.79 9.48 -1.49
C THR A 35 0.12 8.51 -0.72
N GLU A 36 -0.45 7.52 -0.03
CA GLU A 36 0.36 6.53 0.71
C GLU A 36 1.14 5.61 -0.23
N GLY A 37 0.57 5.26 -1.38
CA GLY A 37 1.27 4.54 -2.44
C GLY A 37 2.49 5.31 -2.94
N ALA A 38 2.37 6.62 -3.14
CA ALA A 38 3.50 7.48 -3.50
C ALA A 38 4.59 7.49 -2.41
N LEU A 39 4.21 7.63 -1.15
CA LEU A 39 5.12 7.59 -0.01
C LEU A 39 5.87 6.26 0.08
N LEU A 40 5.14 5.16 0.17
CA LEU A 40 5.72 3.82 0.36
C LEU A 40 6.57 3.37 -0.85
N GLY A 41 6.13 3.70 -2.06
CA GLY A 41 6.91 3.44 -3.27
C GLY A 41 8.24 4.18 -3.29
N ASN A 42 8.26 5.46 -2.89
CA ASN A 42 9.49 6.24 -2.76
C ASN A 42 10.37 5.76 -1.60
N ILE A 43 9.80 5.26 -0.50
CA ILE A 43 10.55 4.60 0.57
C ILE A 43 11.30 3.38 0.01
N ILE A 44 10.61 2.49 -0.70
CA ILE A 44 11.24 1.30 -1.30
C ILE A 44 12.35 1.70 -2.28
N LEU A 45 12.09 2.65 -3.19
CA LEU A 45 13.10 3.15 -4.13
C LEU A 45 14.38 3.58 -3.42
N GLN A 46 14.24 4.47 -2.43
CA GLN A 46 15.39 5.05 -1.74
C GLN A 46 16.16 4.05 -0.89
N VAL A 47 15.48 3.09 -0.28
CA VAL A 47 16.15 1.98 0.44
C VAL A 47 16.96 1.14 -0.53
N LEU A 48 16.41 0.73 -1.67
CA LEU A 48 17.14 -0.05 -2.67
C LEU A 48 18.35 0.72 -3.22
N GLU A 49 18.15 1.99 -3.59
CA GLU A 49 19.19 2.87 -4.12
C GLU A 49 20.32 3.10 -3.11
N SER A 50 20.00 3.25 -1.82
CA SER A 50 21.01 3.41 -0.75
C SER A 50 21.90 2.18 -0.59
N HIS A 51 21.43 1.02 -1.03
CA HIS A 51 22.21 -0.23 -1.09
C HIS A 51 22.84 -0.51 -2.47
N GLY A 52 22.85 0.48 -3.37
CA GLY A 52 23.50 0.39 -4.68
C GLY A 52 22.70 -0.38 -5.73
N VAL A 53 21.43 -0.69 -5.47
CA VAL A 53 20.55 -1.33 -6.46
C VAL A 53 20.09 -0.29 -7.47
N LYS A 54 20.25 -0.57 -8.76
CA LYS A 54 19.67 0.26 -9.82
C LYS A 54 18.17 0.04 -9.87
N THR A 55 17.40 1.13 -9.94
CA THR A 55 15.94 1.08 -9.96
C THR A 55 15.34 1.72 -11.19
N VAL A 56 14.12 1.32 -11.53
CA VAL A 56 13.23 2.02 -12.46
C VAL A 56 11.99 2.45 -11.69
N ASN A 57 11.73 3.74 -11.67
CA ASN A 57 10.60 4.32 -10.96
C ASN A 57 9.30 4.17 -11.75
N LYS A 58 8.35 3.42 -11.19
CA LYS A 58 6.96 3.21 -11.65
C LYS A 58 5.95 3.53 -10.53
N VAL A 59 6.35 4.40 -9.58
CA VAL A 59 5.48 4.84 -8.48
C VAL A 59 4.25 5.56 -9.03
N GLN A 60 3.10 5.38 -8.38
CA GLN A 60 1.78 5.89 -8.79
C GLN A 60 1.31 5.37 -10.17
N LEU A 61 1.54 4.07 -10.43
CA LEU A 61 1.20 3.45 -11.69
C LEU A 61 -0.32 3.38 -11.96
N GLY A 62 -1.13 3.15 -10.93
CA GLY A 62 -2.58 3.04 -11.07
C GLY A 62 -3.30 2.46 -9.85
N THR A 63 -4.54 2.03 -10.06
CA THR A 63 -5.38 1.39 -9.03
C THR A 63 -4.91 -0.04 -8.71
N THR A 64 -5.50 -0.65 -7.68
CA THR A 64 -5.16 -2.03 -7.25
C THR A 64 -5.13 -3.05 -8.39
N PRO A 65 -6.13 -3.13 -9.29
CA PRO A 65 -6.09 -4.09 -10.39
C PRO A 65 -4.94 -3.84 -11.39
N VAL A 66 -4.62 -2.56 -11.65
CA VAL A 66 -3.54 -2.19 -12.58
C VAL A 66 -2.18 -2.61 -12.04
N VAL A 67 -1.88 -2.25 -10.79
CA VAL A 67 -0.59 -2.56 -10.16
C VAL A 67 -0.44 -4.07 -9.95
N ARG A 68 -1.52 -4.74 -9.56
CA ARG A 68 -1.56 -6.20 -9.44
C ARG A 68 -1.25 -6.90 -10.76
N GLY A 69 -1.88 -6.45 -11.86
CA GLY A 69 -1.60 -6.95 -13.20
C GLY A 69 -0.13 -6.76 -13.59
N ALA A 70 0.44 -5.59 -13.32
CA ALA A 70 1.82 -5.27 -13.65
C ALA A 70 2.85 -6.15 -12.92
N ILE A 71 2.64 -6.47 -11.64
CA ILE A 71 3.59 -7.35 -10.93
C ILE A 71 3.44 -8.81 -11.36
N THR A 72 2.22 -9.28 -11.59
CA THR A 72 2.00 -10.66 -12.03
C THR A 72 2.48 -10.92 -13.46
N SER A 73 2.47 -9.90 -14.33
CA SER A 73 3.02 -9.97 -15.69
C SER A 73 4.55 -9.75 -15.76
N GLY A 74 5.17 -9.31 -14.67
CA GLY A 74 6.60 -8.98 -14.63
C GLY A 74 6.96 -7.58 -15.15
N GLU A 75 5.97 -6.72 -15.33
CA GLU A 75 6.20 -5.29 -15.63
C GLU A 75 6.63 -4.49 -14.41
N LEU A 76 6.34 -4.99 -13.21
CA LEU A 76 6.89 -4.56 -11.93
C LEU A 76 7.67 -5.68 -11.25
N ASP A 77 8.60 -5.34 -10.39
CA ASP A 77 9.42 -6.26 -9.62
C ASP A 77 9.10 -6.23 -8.13
N ILE A 78 8.74 -5.07 -7.59
CA ILE A 78 8.36 -4.85 -6.20
C ILE A 78 7.41 -3.67 -6.08
N TYR A 79 6.45 -3.76 -5.18
CA TYR A 79 5.56 -2.65 -4.81
C TYR A 79 5.00 -2.82 -3.38
N PRO A 80 4.54 -1.74 -2.72
CA PRO A 80 3.79 -1.84 -1.48
C PRO A 80 2.35 -2.28 -1.76
N GLU A 81 1.91 -3.36 -1.14
CA GLU A 81 0.54 -3.86 -1.18
C GLU A 81 0.01 -4.01 0.26
N TYR A 82 -1.25 -4.32 0.41
CA TYR A 82 -1.92 -4.42 1.70
C TYR A 82 -2.48 -5.83 1.89
N THR A 83 -2.22 -6.43 3.05
CA THR A 83 -2.56 -7.84 3.33
C THR A 83 -4.03 -8.19 3.06
N GLY A 84 -4.95 -7.28 3.39
CA GLY A 84 -6.39 -7.46 3.21
C GLY A 84 -6.83 -7.60 1.75
N ASN A 85 -6.03 -7.09 0.79
CA ASN A 85 -6.33 -7.28 -0.63
C ASN A 85 -6.22 -8.74 -1.07
N GLY A 86 -5.61 -9.62 -0.25
CA GLY A 86 -5.67 -11.07 -0.48
C GLY A 86 -7.09 -11.58 -0.58
N ALA A 87 -8.01 -11.08 0.23
CA ALA A 87 -9.43 -11.42 0.13
C ALA A 87 -9.98 -11.22 -1.29
N PHE A 88 -9.71 -10.06 -1.87
CA PHE A 88 -10.11 -9.71 -3.22
C PHE A 88 -9.34 -10.50 -4.30
N PHE A 89 -8.03 -10.64 -4.18
CA PHE A 89 -7.20 -11.33 -5.18
C PHE A 89 -7.57 -12.81 -5.34
N PHE A 90 -7.92 -13.45 -4.25
CA PHE A 90 -8.22 -14.89 -4.21
C PHE A 90 -9.71 -15.20 -4.14
N LYS A 91 -10.58 -14.17 -4.22
CA LYS A 91 -12.05 -14.29 -4.19
C LYS A 91 -12.55 -15.05 -2.96
N ASP A 92 -12.02 -14.69 -1.81
CA ASP A 92 -12.21 -15.38 -0.54
C ASP A 92 -12.56 -14.38 0.59
N GLU A 93 -13.41 -13.41 0.27
CA GLU A 93 -13.76 -12.28 1.13
C GLU A 93 -14.48 -12.70 2.44
N ASN A 94 -15.03 -13.91 2.46
CA ASN A 94 -15.81 -14.39 3.61
C ASN A 94 -14.95 -15.07 4.70
N ASP A 95 -13.66 -15.33 4.45
CA ASP A 95 -12.81 -15.97 5.44
C ASP A 95 -12.43 -14.98 6.57
N ALA A 96 -12.71 -15.40 7.81
CA ALA A 96 -12.42 -14.63 9.02
C ALA A 96 -10.92 -14.35 9.21
N ALA A 97 -10.04 -15.12 8.59
CA ALA A 97 -8.60 -14.90 8.65
C ALA A 97 -8.20 -13.50 8.19
N TRP A 98 -8.91 -12.91 7.22
CA TRP A 98 -8.64 -11.56 6.73
C TRP A 98 -8.87 -10.45 7.77
N LYS A 99 -9.66 -10.74 8.82
CA LYS A 99 -9.94 -9.81 9.93
C LYS A 99 -8.95 -9.91 11.09
N ASN A 100 -7.91 -10.74 10.94
CA ASN A 100 -6.81 -10.89 11.88
C ASN A 100 -5.50 -10.60 11.17
N ALA A 101 -4.70 -9.68 11.70
CA ALA A 101 -3.47 -9.22 11.05
C ALA A 101 -2.49 -10.36 10.74
N GLN A 102 -2.23 -11.25 11.71
CA GLN A 102 -1.30 -12.35 11.53
C GLN A 102 -1.85 -13.42 10.59
N GLN A 103 -3.10 -13.82 10.79
CA GLN A 103 -3.71 -14.88 9.96
C GLN A 103 -3.88 -14.42 8.50
N GLY A 104 -4.31 -13.17 8.28
CA GLY A 104 -4.43 -12.59 6.94
C GLY A 104 -3.08 -12.50 6.22
N TYR A 105 -2.05 -12.05 6.95
CA TYR A 105 -0.69 -12.01 6.39
C TYR A 105 -0.17 -13.41 5.99
N GLU A 106 -0.24 -14.39 6.89
CA GLU A 106 0.24 -15.74 6.59
C GLU A 106 -0.54 -16.38 5.43
N LYS A 107 -1.84 -16.11 5.37
CA LYS A 107 -2.70 -16.61 4.30
C LYS A 107 -2.34 -16.01 2.95
N VAL A 108 -2.24 -14.67 2.84
CA VAL A 108 -1.91 -14.02 1.56
C VAL A 108 -0.50 -14.41 1.11
N LYS A 109 0.46 -14.44 2.02
CA LYS A 109 1.84 -14.85 1.75
C LYS A 109 1.92 -16.25 1.13
N LYS A 110 1.18 -17.20 1.70
CA LYS A 110 1.11 -18.58 1.19
C LYS A 110 0.47 -18.64 -0.19
N LEU A 111 -0.74 -18.11 -0.32
CA LEU A 111 -1.53 -18.20 -1.55
C LEU A 111 -0.81 -17.52 -2.73
N ASP A 112 -0.23 -16.34 -2.48
CA ASP A 112 0.41 -15.57 -3.53
C ASP A 112 1.76 -16.18 -3.97
N PHE A 113 2.49 -16.78 -3.04
CA PHE A 113 3.67 -17.53 -3.40
C PHE A 113 3.34 -18.77 -4.23
N GLU A 114 2.34 -19.54 -3.82
CA GLU A 114 1.92 -20.75 -4.53
C GLU A 114 1.45 -20.45 -5.95
N GLN A 115 0.61 -19.41 -6.13
CA GLN A 115 -0.04 -19.11 -7.40
C GLN A 115 0.78 -18.21 -8.32
N ASN A 116 1.50 -17.22 -7.77
CA ASN A 116 2.10 -16.15 -8.56
C ASN A 116 3.62 -15.99 -8.34
N LYS A 117 4.22 -16.76 -7.44
CA LYS A 117 5.64 -16.62 -7.05
C LYS A 117 5.96 -15.20 -6.55
N LEU A 118 5.00 -14.59 -5.85
CA LEU A 118 5.15 -13.33 -5.16
C LEU A 118 5.43 -13.57 -3.67
N VAL A 119 6.43 -12.88 -3.16
CA VAL A 119 6.87 -12.98 -1.77
C VAL A 119 6.43 -11.74 -1.02
N TRP A 120 5.61 -11.93 -0.01
CA TRP A 120 5.20 -10.89 0.92
C TRP A 120 6.24 -10.80 2.04
N LEU A 121 6.90 -9.63 2.15
CA LEU A 121 7.91 -9.38 3.15
C LEU A 121 7.27 -8.98 4.49
N THR A 122 8.05 -8.40 5.42
CA THR A 122 7.54 -7.99 6.73
C THR A 122 6.51 -6.84 6.60
N PRO A 123 5.29 -6.99 7.13
CA PRO A 123 4.27 -5.95 7.11
C PRO A 123 4.56 -4.82 8.10
N ALA A 124 4.04 -3.63 7.81
CA ALA A 124 3.96 -2.52 8.74
C ALA A 124 2.89 -2.78 9.82
N PRO A 125 3.08 -2.31 11.07
CA PRO A 125 2.10 -2.44 12.14
C PRO A 125 1.02 -1.34 12.04
N ALA A 126 0.33 -1.28 10.91
CA ALA A 126 -0.71 -0.31 10.62
C ALA A 126 -1.87 -0.97 9.88
N ASN A 127 -3.04 -0.34 9.91
CA ASN A 127 -4.22 -0.81 9.21
C ASN A 127 -4.79 0.28 8.30
N ASN A 128 -4.43 0.24 7.03
CA ASN A 128 -4.98 1.12 5.99
C ASN A 128 -6.36 0.61 5.54
N THR A 129 -7.28 0.44 6.48
CA THR A 129 -8.61 -0.08 6.18
C THR A 129 -9.50 0.98 5.53
N TRP A 130 -10.35 0.57 4.60
CA TRP A 130 -11.40 1.44 4.10
C TRP A 130 -12.37 1.85 5.19
N THR A 131 -12.72 3.14 5.20
CA THR A 131 -13.75 3.71 6.05
C THR A 131 -14.50 4.81 5.32
N ILE A 132 -15.61 5.26 5.90
CA ILE A 132 -16.31 6.47 5.49
C ILE A 132 -16.01 7.55 6.52
N ALA A 133 -15.53 8.69 6.05
CA ALA A 133 -15.40 9.90 6.85
C ALA A 133 -16.57 10.85 6.51
N VAL A 134 -17.08 11.53 7.51
CA VAL A 134 -18.12 12.57 7.35
C VAL A 134 -17.60 13.91 7.85
N ARG A 135 -18.14 15.00 7.37
CA ARG A 135 -17.84 16.33 7.93
C ARG A 135 -18.12 16.35 9.42
N LYS A 136 -17.22 16.97 10.18
CA LYS A 136 -17.30 17.02 11.64
C LYS A 136 -18.56 17.76 12.11
N ASP A 137 -18.97 18.85 11.43
CA ASP A 137 -20.21 19.56 11.73
C ASP A 137 -21.47 18.68 11.55
N LEU A 138 -21.48 17.84 10.49
CA LEU A 138 -22.56 16.85 10.28
C LEU A 138 -22.54 15.77 11.37
N ALA A 139 -21.35 15.25 11.70
CA ALA A 139 -21.17 14.22 12.71
C ALA A 139 -21.63 14.71 14.10
N GLU A 140 -21.20 15.90 14.52
CA GLU A 140 -21.55 16.49 15.83
C GLU A 140 -23.05 16.77 15.93
N LYS A 141 -23.63 17.39 14.89
CA LYS A 141 -25.07 17.72 14.86
C LYS A 141 -25.96 16.48 14.98
N ASN A 142 -25.57 15.38 14.34
CA ASN A 142 -26.38 14.17 14.24
C ASN A 142 -25.86 12.99 15.08
N LYS A 143 -24.81 13.22 15.87
CA LYS A 143 -24.15 12.20 16.72
C LYS A 143 -23.69 10.97 15.93
N LEU A 144 -23.09 11.21 14.76
CA LEU A 144 -22.56 10.15 13.90
C LEU A 144 -21.16 9.78 14.36
N THR A 145 -20.99 8.59 14.91
CA THR A 145 -19.68 8.06 15.38
C THR A 145 -19.32 6.73 14.74
N SER A 146 -20.31 6.07 14.13
CA SER A 146 -20.19 4.75 13.54
C SER A 146 -21.01 4.61 12.25
N LEU A 147 -20.71 3.55 11.48
CA LEU A 147 -21.51 3.16 10.32
C LEU A 147 -22.94 2.76 10.70
N ALA A 148 -23.15 2.29 11.94
CA ALA A 148 -24.49 2.03 12.47
C ALA A 148 -25.29 3.33 12.64
N ASP A 149 -24.63 4.38 13.16
CA ASP A 149 -25.27 5.71 13.27
C ASP A 149 -25.58 6.31 11.90
N LEU A 150 -24.67 6.13 10.94
CA LEU A 150 -24.89 6.56 9.55
C LEU A 150 -26.14 5.88 8.94
N SER A 151 -26.25 4.56 9.10
CA SER A 151 -27.44 3.82 8.65
C SER A 151 -28.72 4.35 9.29
N ALA A 152 -28.72 4.56 10.61
CA ALA A 152 -29.87 5.11 11.32
C ALA A 152 -30.23 6.52 10.86
N TYR A 153 -29.24 7.35 10.55
CA TYR A 153 -29.41 8.70 10.03
C TYR A 153 -30.04 8.69 8.63
N LEU A 154 -29.52 7.86 7.73
CA LEU A 154 -30.06 7.69 6.36
C LEU A 154 -31.51 7.21 6.37
N LYS A 155 -31.86 6.23 7.23
CA LYS A 155 -33.22 5.71 7.37
C LYS A 155 -34.24 6.75 7.84
N LYS A 156 -33.76 7.80 8.51
CA LYS A 156 -34.59 8.95 8.92
C LYS A 156 -34.66 10.07 7.87
N GLY A 157 -34.15 9.81 6.67
CA GLY A 157 -34.12 10.80 5.59
C GLY A 157 -32.93 11.76 5.69
N GLY A 158 -31.90 11.39 6.40
CA GLY A 158 -30.66 12.17 6.51
C GLY A 158 -29.97 12.32 5.14
N ASP A 159 -29.47 13.51 4.87
CA ASP A 159 -28.81 13.84 3.61
C ASP A 159 -27.31 13.52 3.68
N VAL A 160 -26.88 12.54 2.89
CA VAL A 160 -25.47 12.14 2.74
C VAL A 160 -25.16 12.03 1.26
N LYS A 161 -24.09 12.70 0.85
CA LYS A 161 -23.49 12.53 -0.48
C LYS A 161 -22.00 12.20 -0.32
N LEU A 162 -21.61 11.03 -0.82
CA LEU A 162 -20.29 10.43 -0.65
C LEU A 162 -19.41 10.66 -1.89
N ALA A 163 -18.24 11.23 -1.71
CA ALA A 163 -17.18 11.21 -2.71
C ALA A 163 -16.33 9.94 -2.53
N ALA A 164 -16.20 9.16 -3.59
CA ALA A 164 -15.45 7.91 -3.54
C ALA A 164 -14.87 7.54 -4.90
N SER A 165 -13.89 6.62 -4.93
CA SER A 165 -13.39 6.05 -6.17
C SER A 165 -14.39 5.05 -6.77
N ALA A 166 -14.31 4.82 -8.08
CA ALA A 166 -15.08 3.76 -8.73
C ALA A 166 -14.77 2.38 -8.11
N GLU A 167 -13.50 2.11 -7.79
CA GLU A 167 -13.09 0.88 -7.11
C GLU A 167 -13.85 0.67 -5.79
N PHE A 168 -13.94 1.70 -4.94
CA PHE A 168 -14.67 1.60 -3.67
C PHE A 168 -16.17 1.43 -3.86
N ILE A 169 -16.76 2.09 -4.85
CA ILE A 169 -18.20 2.03 -5.12
C ILE A 169 -18.62 0.65 -5.65
N GLU A 170 -17.81 0.03 -6.49
CA GLU A 170 -18.18 -1.16 -7.26
C GLU A 170 -17.68 -2.47 -6.65
N ARG A 171 -16.58 -2.43 -5.92
CA ARG A 171 -15.93 -3.60 -5.37
C ARG A 171 -16.76 -4.23 -4.25
N ALA A 172 -17.06 -5.53 -4.37
CA ALA A 172 -18.00 -6.25 -3.50
C ALA A 172 -17.63 -6.21 -2.01
N ASP A 173 -16.34 -6.15 -1.68
CA ASP A 173 -15.80 -6.10 -0.33
C ASP A 173 -15.59 -4.67 0.21
N ALA A 174 -15.98 -3.62 -0.54
CA ALA A 174 -15.87 -2.23 -0.14
C ALA A 174 -17.23 -1.61 0.22
N LEU A 175 -17.70 -0.56 -0.48
CA LEU A 175 -19.01 0.07 -0.18
C LEU A 175 -20.18 -0.92 -0.17
N PRO A 176 -20.31 -1.86 -1.13
CA PRO A 176 -21.38 -2.85 -1.10
C PRO A 176 -21.39 -3.72 0.16
N ALA A 177 -20.20 -4.06 0.72
CA ALA A 177 -20.11 -4.80 1.98
C ALA A 177 -20.61 -3.97 3.17
N PHE A 178 -20.27 -2.68 3.24
CA PHE A 178 -20.80 -1.77 4.27
C PHE A 178 -22.32 -1.63 4.16
N GLU A 179 -22.81 -1.39 2.95
CA GLU A 179 -24.25 -1.25 2.69
C GLU A 179 -25.04 -2.48 3.15
N LYS A 180 -24.55 -3.67 2.79
CA LYS A 180 -25.16 -4.95 3.20
C LYS A 180 -25.10 -5.15 4.71
N ALA A 181 -23.95 -4.92 5.32
CA ALA A 181 -23.74 -5.19 6.75
C ALA A 181 -24.52 -4.25 7.65
N TYR A 182 -24.65 -2.98 7.27
CA TYR A 182 -25.32 -1.95 8.05
C TYR A 182 -26.74 -1.62 7.57
N ASP A 183 -27.22 -2.35 6.56
CA ASP A 183 -28.59 -2.21 6.05
C ASP A 183 -28.92 -0.76 5.63
N PHE A 184 -28.10 -0.21 4.75
CA PHE A 184 -28.35 1.04 4.04
C PHE A 184 -27.97 0.91 2.56
N LYS A 185 -28.41 1.84 1.74
CA LYS A 185 -28.04 1.92 0.33
C LYS A 185 -27.91 3.40 -0.05
N LEU A 186 -26.83 3.74 -0.74
CA LEU A 186 -26.67 5.04 -1.39
C LEU A 186 -27.07 4.90 -2.85
N ASP A 187 -27.94 5.79 -3.32
CA ASP A 187 -28.30 5.86 -4.73
C ASP A 187 -27.27 6.66 -5.54
N GLN A 188 -27.38 6.64 -6.86
CA GLN A 188 -26.43 7.33 -7.76
C GLN A 188 -26.34 8.86 -7.49
N LYS A 189 -27.41 9.50 -7.03
CA LYS A 189 -27.39 10.93 -6.74
C LYS A 189 -26.62 11.25 -5.46
N GLN A 190 -26.49 10.27 -4.57
CA GLN A 190 -25.72 10.34 -3.33
C GLN A 190 -24.24 9.95 -3.51
N LEU A 191 -23.80 9.65 -4.73
CA LEU A 191 -22.43 9.28 -5.03
C LEU A 191 -21.79 10.29 -5.98
N LEU A 192 -20.59 10.75 -5.63
CA LEU A 192 -19.68 11.44 -6.52
C LEU A 192 -18.50 10.49 -6.81
N SER A 193 -18.54 9.81 -7.96
CA SER A 193 -17.45 8.94 -8.39
C SER A 193 -16.29 9.77 -8.93
N LEU A 194 -15.11 9.57 -8.37
CA LEU A 194 -13.88 10.24 -8.78
C LEU A 194 -12.92 9.24 -9.40
N ALA A 195 -12.20 9.67 -10.42
CA ALA A 195 -11.18 8.84 -11.06
C ALA A 195 -9.99 8.64 -10.10
N GLY A 196 -9.46 7.42 -10.08
CA GLY A 196 -8.35 7.03 -9.20
C GLY A 196 -8.82 6.66 -7.80
N GLY A 197 -7.87 6.28 -6.96
CA GLY A 197 -8.12 5.81 -5.58
C GLY A 197 -7.59 6.77 -4.50
N ASP A 198 -7.20 7.99 -4.86
CA ASP A 198 -6.57 8.93 -3.93
C ASP A 198 -7.62 9.57 -3.00
N THR A 199 -7.58 9.20 -1.72
CA THR A 199 -8.46 9.71 -0.68
C THR A 199 -8.20 11.17 -0.34
N ALA A 200 -7.04 11.73 -0.65
CA ALA A 200 -6.80 13.16 -0.51
C ALA A 200 -7.82 13.97 -1.35
N VAL A 201 -8.19 13.46 -2.52
CA VAL A 201 -9.19 14.10 -3.39
C VAL A 201 -10.62 13.95 -2.84
N THR A 202 -11.00 12.76 -2.36
CA THR A 202 -12.33 12.52 -1.79
C THR A 202 -12.54 13.29 -0.50
N ILE A 203 -11.54 13.30 0.38
CA ILE A 203 -11.56 14.05 1.66
C ILE A 203 -11.67 15.55 1.40
N LYS A 204 -10.88 16.07 0.44
CA LYS A 204 -10.94 17.49 0.04
C LYS A 204 -12.30 17.86 -0.55
N ALA A 205 -12.88 16.98 -1.38
CA ALA A 205 -14.22 17.20 -1.94
C ALA A 205 -15.29 17.33 -0.84
N ALA A 206 -15.24 16.47 0.18
CA ALA A 206 -16.17 16.55 1.32
C ALA A 206 -15.90 17.78 2.19
N ALA A 207 -14.65 18.12 2.48
CA ALA A 207 -14.27 19.31 3.25
C ALA A 207 -14.78 20.60 2.59
N GLN A 208 -14.68 20.71 1.26
CA GLN A 208 -15.10 21.86 0.47
C GLN A 208 -16.56 21.81 0.04
N GLN A 209 -17.29 20.73 0.35
CA GLN A 209 -18.68 20.49 -0.10
C GLN A 209 -18.84 20.56 -1.64
N THR A 210 -17.83 20.12 -2.37
CA THR A 210 -17.86 20.09 -3.84
C THR A 210 -19.06 19.30 -4.33
N SER A 211 -19.91 19.91 -5.15
CA SER A 211 -21.17 19.30 -5.64
C SER A 211 -22.10 18.79 -4.52
N GLY A 212 -22.07 19.40 -3.33
CA GLY A 212 -22.88 19.01 -2.18
C GLY A 212 -22.38 17.78 -1.42
N VAL A 213 -21.16 17.30 -1.68
CA VAL A 213 -20.53 16.18 -0.96
C VAL A 213 -20.30 16.57 0.51
N ASN A 214 -20.68 15.69 1.43
CA ASN A 214 -20.48 15.86 2.88
C ASN A 214 -19.90 14.62 3.56
N ALA A 215 -19.59 13.59 2.77
CA ALA A 215 -18.91 12.37 3.19
C ALA A 215 -17.84 11.96 2.17
N ALA A 216 -16.83 11.25 2.61
CA ALA A 216 -15.71 10.81 1.78
C ALA A 216 -15.34 9.35 2.06
N MET A 217 -14.98 8.63 1.02
CA MET A 217 -14.14 7.45 1.15
C MET A 217 -12.80 7.88 1.77
N ALA A 218 -12.36 7.18 2.79
CA ALA A 218 -11.11 7.43 3.46
C ALA A 218 -10.45 6.10 3.89
N TYR A 219 -9.18 6.19 4.31
CA TYR A 219 -8.44 5.08 4.91
C TYR A 219 -8.11 5.37 6.38
N GLY A 220 -7.85 4.31 7.15
CA GLY A 220 -7.44 4.42 8.55
C GLY A 220 -6.13 5.19 8.75
N THR A 221 -5.25 5.18 7.75
CA THR A 221 -3.96 5.89 7.77
C THR A 221 -4.00 7.31 7.19
N ASP A 222 -5.19 7.82 6.82
CA ASP A 222 -5.36 9.15 6.23
C ASP A 222 -5.23 10.27 7.27
N GLY A 223 -4.09 10.94 7.30
CA GLY A 223 -3.88 12.16 8.10
C GLY A 223 -4.78 13.35 7.73
N PRO A 224 -5.12 13.56 6.44
CA PRO A 224 -5.98 14.68 6.03
C PRO A 224 -7.38 14.72 6.65
N VAL A 225 -7.93 13.59 7.08
CA VAL A 225 -9.29 13.52 7.64
C VAL A 225 -9.49 14.54 8.77
N ALA A 226 -8.69 14.46 9.81
CA ALA A 226 -8.81 15.36 10.96
C ALA A 226 -8.41 16.80 10.60
N ALA A 227 -7.34 16.97 9.82
CA ALA A 227 -6.80 18.26 9.44
C ALA A 227 -7.78 19.09 8.60
N LEU A 228 -8.63 18.44 7.80
CA LEU A 228 -9.63 19.09 6.94
C LEU A 228 -11.04 19.10 7.54
N GLY A 229 -11.18 18.82 8.85
CA GLY A 229 -12.46 18.93 9.55
C GLY A 229 -13.44 17.80 9.22
N LEU A 230 -12.93 16.60 8.93
CA LEU A 230 -13.73 15.38 8.84
C LEU A 230 -13.49 14.47 10.06
N GLN A 231 -14.35 13.48 10.20
CA GLN A 231 -14.27 12.43 11.22
C GLN A 231 -14.58 11.08 10.57
N THR A 232 -13.74 10.10 10.81
CA THR A 232 -13.99 8.71 10.37
C THR A 232 -15.11 8.08 11.21
N LEU A 233 -15.92 7.25 10.56
CA LEU A 233 -16.94 6.45 11.23
C LEU A 233 -16.35 5.06 11.56
N SER A 234 -16.56 4.62 12.81
CA SER A 234 -16.11 3.29 13.24
C SER A 234 -16.95 2.19 12.57
N ASP A 235 -16.32 1.02 12.39
CA ASP A 235 -16.94 -0.21 11.86
C ASP A 235 -17.11 -1.25 12.99
N PRO A 236 -18.12 -1.15 13.87
CA PRO A 236 -18.30 -2.07 14.99
C PRO A 236 -18.63 -3.51 14.57
N LYS A 237 -19.03 -3.74 13.31
CA LYS A 237 -19.25 -5.09 12.78
C LYS A 237 -17.99 -5.72 12.20
N GLY A 238 -16.90 -4.96 12.07
CA GLY A 238 -15.64 -5.45 11.52
C GLY A 238 -15.82 -6.01 10.10
N VAL A 239 -16.46 -5.22 9.23
CA VAL A 239 -16.76 -5.63 7.85
C VAL A 239 -15.49 -5.76 7.04
N GLN A 240 -14.57 -4.81 7.21
CA GLN A 240 -13.36 -4.74 6.41
C GLN A 240 -12.27 -5.70 6.91
N PRO A 241 -11.47 -6.26 5.99
CA PRO A 241 -10.20 -6.90 6.31
C PRO A 241 -9.22 -5.95 7.02
N ILE A 242 -8.14 -6.51 7.58
CA ILE A 242 -7.00 -5.74 8.03
C ILE A 242 -6.04 -5.55 6.86
N TYR A 243 -5.73 -4.30 6.55
CA TYR A 243 -4.88 -3.89 5.43
C TYR A 243 -3.51 -3.39 5.94
N ALA A 244 -2.62 -4.32 6.30
CA ALA A 244 -1.26 -3.97 6.71
C ALA A 244 -0.37 -3.70 5.48
N PRO A 245 0.24 -2.50 5.36
CA PRO A 245 1.14 -2.18 4.27
C PRO A 245 2.35 -3.13 4.25
N THR A 246 2.64 -3.74 3.13
CA THR A 246 3.64 -4.82 3.02
C THR A 246 4.37 -4.74 1.68
N PRO A 247 5.72 -4.75 1.64
CA PRO A 247 6.42 -4.89 0.37
C PRO A 247 6.16 -6.27 -0.23
N VAL A 248 5.79 -6.31 -1.50
CA VAL A 248 5.58 -7.53 -2.27
C VAL A 248 6.57 -7.56 -3.42
N VAL A 249 7.34 -8.63 -3.50
CA VAL A 249 8.45 -8.77 -4.47
C VAL A 249 8.32 -10.08 -5.24
N ARG A 250 8.71 -10.07 -6.50
CA ARG A 250 8.81 -11.29 -7.30
C ARG A 250 9.93 -12.19 -6.77
N GLU A 251 9.67 -13.50 -6.68
CA GLU A 251 10.66 -14.48 -6.20
C GLU A 251 12.02 -14.36 -6.92
N ALA A 252 12.01 -14.15 -8.24
CA ALA A 252 13.22 -14.01 -9.03
C ALA A 252 14.09 -12.81 -8.60
N VAL A 253 13.44 -11.69 -8.21
CA VAL A 253 14.13 -10.49 -7.73
C VAL A 253 14.71 -10.73 -6.33
N LEU A 254 13.95 -11.40 -5.45
CA LEU A 254 14.43 -11.75 -4.11
C LEU A 254 15.61 -12.73 -4.17
N LYS A 255 15.63 -13.66 -5.15
CA LYS A 255 16.80 -14.52 -5.40
C LYS A 255 18.03 -13.75 -5.86
N ALA A 256 17.85 -12.71 -6.68
CA ALA A 256 18.93 -11.84 -7.13
C ALA A 256 19.44 -10.91 -6.00
N TYR A 257 18.54 -10.49 -5.11
CA TYR A 257 18.83 -9.60 -3.98
C TYR A 257 18.30 -10.20 -2.66
N PRO A 258 18.93 -11.26 -2.12
CA PRO A 258 18.43 -11.95 -0.93
C PRO A 258 18.42 -11.09 0.34
N GLN A 259 19.10 -9.95 0.34
CA GLN A 259 19.13 -8.99 1.45
C GLN A 259 17.91 -8.06 1.50
N LEU A 260 17.05 -8.05 0.47
CA LEU A 260 15.88 -7.15 0.40
C LEU A 260 15.02 -7.16 1.66
N GLU A 261 14.74 -8.35 2.21
CA GLU A 261 13.99 -8.48 3.47
C GLU A 261 14.72 -7.75 4.61
N ALA A 262 16.02 -7.96 4.77
CA ALA A 262 16.81 -7.35 5.83
C ALA A 262 16.86 -5.80 5.70
N TRP A 263 16.86 -5.27 4.48
CA TRP A 263 16.86 -3.83 4.23
C TRP A 263 15.51 -3.19 4.50
N LEU A 264 14.42 -3.82 4.07
CA LEU A 264 13.05 -3.26 4.16
C LEU A 264 12.38 -3.53 5.51
N LYS A 265 12.70 -4.63 6.20
CA LYS A 265 12.10 -5.00 7.48
C LYS A 265 12.15 -3.89 8.54
N PRO A 266 13.31 -3.29 8.88
CA PRO A 266 13.35 -2.24 9.92
C PRO A 266 12.56 -1.01 9.51
N VAL A 267 12.45 -0.73 8.21
CA VAL A 267 11.69 0.40 7.68
C VAL A 267 10.19 0.18 7.86
N PHE A 268 9.65 -0.93 7.33
CA PHE A 268 8.22 -1.22 7.43
C PHE A 268 7.80 -1.46 8.88
N ALA A 269 8.62 -2.09 9.70
CA ALA A 269 8.35 -2.25 11.14
C ALA A 269 8.23 -0.92 11.91
N SER A 270 8.79 0.18 11.39
CA SER A 270 8.71 1.50 12.01
C SER A 270 7.49 2.34 11.55
N LEU A 271 6.74 1.87 10.53
CA LEU A 271 5.59 2.56 9.95
C LEU A 271 4.29 2.16 10.64
N ASP A 272 4.09 2.61 11.88
CA ASP A 272 2.82 2.45 12.56
C ASP A 272 1.74 3.40 11.99
N GLU A 273 0.49 3.16 12.37
CA GLU A 273 -0.66 3.93 11.86
C GLU A 273 -0.51 5.44 12.08
N LYS A 274 -0.05 5.85 13.27
CA LYS A 274 0.18 7.26 13.58
C LYS A 274 1.28 7.87 12.74
N THR A 275 2.36 7.16 12.53
CA THR A 275 3.46 7.58 11.66
C THR A 275 2.98 7.77 10.22
N LEU A 276 2.23 6.81 9.68
CA LEU A 276 1.65 6.93 8.34
C LEU A 276 0.68 8.11 8.23
N GLN A 277 -0.20 8.30 9.20
CA GLN A 277 -1.10 9.47 9.24
C GLN A 277 -0.32 10.79 9.16
N GLN A 278 0.77 10.92 9.92
CA GLN A 278 1.61 12.13 9.92
C GLN A 278 2.29 12.34 8.56
N LEU A 279 2.91 11.29 7.99
CA LEU A 279 3.60 11.38 6.71
C LEU A 279 2.62 11.67 5.57
N ASN A 280 1.47 11.02 5.55
CA ASN A 280 0.40 11.27 4.58
C ASN A 280 -0.16 12.69 4.70
N ALA A 281 -0.31 13.23 5.91
CA ALA A 281 -0.72 14.61 6.12
C ALA A 281 0.29 15.61 5.57
N SER A 282 1.58 15.38 5.77
CA SER A 282 2.64 16.24 5.23
C SER A 282 2.59 16.32 3.69
N ILE A 283 2.24 15.21 3.04
CA ILE A 283 2.08 15.21 1.57
C ILE A 283 0.76 15.86 1.16
N ALA A 284 -0.37 15.40 1.70
CA ALA A 284 -1.69 15.75 1.18
C ALA A 284 -2.21 17.11 1.69
N VAL A 285 -1.78 17.58 2.86
CA VAL A 285 -2.24 18.84 3.48
C VAL A 285 -1.19 19.93 3.36
N GLU A 286 0.07 19.62 3.69
CA GLU A 286 1.17 20.60 3.62
C GLU A 286 1.75 20.74 2.20
N GLY A 287 1.37 19.82 1.28
CA GLY A 287 1.80 19.87 -0.13
C GLY A 287 3.26 19.50 -0.35
N LEU A 288 3.87 18.76 0.57
CA LEU A 288 5.24 18.33 0.43
C LEU A 288 5.36 17.20 -0.61
N ASP A 289 6.48 17.17 -1.32
CA ASP A 289 6.77 16.10 -2.27
C ASP A 289 6.97 14.75 -1.58
N ALA A 290 6.29 13.69 -2.05
CA ALA A 290 6.32 12.37 -1.44
C ALA A 290 7.73 11.76 -1.38
N LYS A 291 8.56 12.02 -2.41
CA LYS A 291 9.96 11.57 -2.43
C LYS A 291 10.77 12.26 -1.33
N LYS A 292 10.52 13.55 -1.12
CA LYS A 292 11.18 14.32 -0.07
C LYS A 292 10.73 13.85 1.31
N VAL A 293 9.44 13.65 1.53
CA VAL A 293 8.90 13.13 2.82
C VAL A 293 9.50 11.77 3.13
N ALA A 294 9.58 10.88 2.14
CA ALA A 294 10.23 9.57 2.29
C ALA A 294 11.71 9.70 2.68
N ALA A 295 12.47 10.58 2.00
CA ALA A 295 13.89 10.83 2.28
C ALA A 295 14.11 11.35 3.70
N ASP A 296 13.36 12.36 4.10
CA ASP A 296 13.44 12.97 5.42
C ASP A 296 13.13 11.95 6.52
N TYR A 297 12.08 11.15 6.33
CA TYR A 297 11.71 10.08 7.26
C TYR A 297 12.82 9.03 7.42
N LEU A 298 13.31 8.49 6.30
CA LEU A 298 14.37 7.46 6.31
C LEU A 298 15.64 7.98 6.98
N LYS A 299 16.04 9.23 6.71
CA LYS A 299 17.19 9.87 7.32
C LYS A 299 16.98 10.12 8.80
N GLN A 300 15.82 10.64 9.21
CA GLN A 300 15.49 10.90 10.61
C GLN A 300 15.54 9.63 11.46
N LYS A 301 15.12 8.50 10.89
CA LYS A 301 15.15 7.19 11.55
C LYS A 301 16.50 6.48 11.46
N GLY A 302 17.47 7.04 10.71
CA GLY A 302 18.78 6.40 10.49
C GLY A 302 18.71 5.11 9.69
N LEU A 303 17.69 4.96 8.82
CA LEU A 303 17.42 3.76 8.03
C LEU A 303 18.11 3.77 6.66
N VAL A 304 18.60 4.92 6.24
CA VAL A 304 19.48 5.11 5.09
C VAL A 304 20.62 6.06 5.47
N LYS A 305 21.76 5.96 4.78
CA LYS A 305 22.93 6.81 5.01
C LYS A 305 22.83 8.12 4.26
#